data_99b551c3205f565fc7743340df5166a0
#
_entry.id   99b551c3205f565fc7743340df5166a0
#
_cell.length_a   1.000
_cell.length_b   1.000
_cell.length_c   1.000
_cell.angle_alpha   90.00
_cell.angle_beta   90.00
_cell.angle_gamma   90.00
#
_symmetry.space_group_name_H-M   'P 1'
#
loop_
_entity.id
_entity.type
_entity.pdbx_description
1 polymer ?
#
loop_
_entity_poly.entity_id
_entity_poly.type
_entity_poly.pdbx_seq_one_letter_code
_entity_poly.pdbx_strand_id
1 'polypeptide(L)'
;MACLNHRRRWRDPGYCHFGVFIGVARGRFASLVALALTMLLFSGCAGYRLGPVNGLVAGEKSVQISPFANLTLQPRLTDAVTAQMRKELQRDGTYQLASHDNGDIILSGSLTSYVRTEVTLAAQDVLTVRDFRVTLTAHVTARERSSGKEILNQIVTGHTLLRVGNDLPSAERQALPLLANDLARNVTALLAEGKW
;
A
#
# COMPACT_ATOMS: atom_id res chain seq x y z
N MET A 1 -4.77 -30.60 85.52
CA MET A 1 -4.77 -29.35 86.32
C MET A 1 -5.51 -28.32 85.40
N ALA A 2 -6.73 -28.14 85.65
CA ALA A 2 -7.38 -27.28 86.58
C ALA A 2 -7.65 -25.92 85.90
N CYS A 3 -8.95 -25.74 85.63
CA CYS A 3 -9.82 -24.68 86.17
C CYS A 3 -9.71 -23.35 85.40
N LEU A 4 -10.71 -22.62 85.20
CA LEU A 4 -12.15 -22.49 85.47
C LEU A 4 -12.58 -21.16 84.76
N ASN A 5 -13.68 -21.21 84.01
CA ASN A 5 -14.88 -20.47 84.33
C ASN A 5 -14.77 -18.95 84.48
N HIS A 6 -15.43 -18.17 83.60
CA HIS A 6 -16.45 -17.27 84.06
C HIS A 6 -17.31 -16.68 82.88
N ARG A 7 -18.60 -16.91 83.01
CA ARG A 7 -19.72 -16.30 82.32
C ARG A 7 -19.71 -14.75 82.51
N ARG A 8 -20.22 -14.05 81.48
CA ARG A 8 -21.31 -13.03 81.55
C ARG A 8 -21.60 -12.51 80.12
N ARG A 9 -22.64 -12.87 79.65
CA ARG A 9 -23.89 -12.30 79.16
C ARG A 9 -23.92 -10.76 79.33
N TRP A 10 -24.11 -10.09 78.17
CA TRP A 10 -24.90 -8.88 78.02
C TRP A 10 -25.18 -8.69 76.52
N ARG A 11 -26.38 -8.99 76.08
CA ARG A 11 -27.50 -8.16 75.59
C ARG A 11 -27.15 -7.31 74.34
N ASP A 12 -27.81 -7.68 73.23
CA ASP A 12 -27.99 -6.92 71.99
C ASP A 12 -28.59 -5.54 72.27
N PRO A 13 -28.34 -4.56 71.36
CA PRO A 13 -29.37 -4.28 70.39
C PRO A 13 -28.87 -3.91 68.99
N GLY A 14 -29.56 -4.48 68.01
CA GLY A 14 -30.07 -3.84 66.81
C GLY A 14 -29.16 -2.84 66.09
N TYR A 15 -28.45 -3.32 65.05
CA TYR A 15 -28.12 -2.46 63.94
C TYR A 15 -28.73 -2.99 62.65
N CYS A 16 -29.64 -2.20 62.15
CA CYS A 16 -30.35 -2.41 60.91
C CYS A 16 -29.45 -2.68 59.72
N HIS A 17 -29.74 -3.79 59.06
CA HIS A 17 -29.34 -4.04 57.68
C HIS A 17 -29.89 -2.94 56.77
N PHE A 18 -29.09 -1.90 56.53
CA PHE A 18 -29.40 -0.87 55.52
C PHE A 18 -28.17 -0.55 54.65
N GLY A 19 -27.33 -1.51 54.32
CA GLY A 19 -26.07 -1.27 53.64
C GLY A 19 -25.76 -2.09 52.39
N VAL A 20 -26.62 -3.05 51.96
CA VAL A 20 -26.26 -4.01 50.91
C VAL A 20 -26.88 -3.68 49.53
N PHE A 21 -27.84 -2.77 49.45
CA PHE A 21 -28.53 -2.51 48.16
C PHE A 21 -27.90 -1.44 47.25
N ILE A 22 -26.92 -0.65 47.72
CA ILE A 22 -26.29 0.42 46.89
C ILE A 22 -25.09 -0.12 46.07
N GLY A 23 -24.50 -1.24 46.49
CA GLY A 23 -23.35 -1.82 45.79
C GLY A 23 -23.66 -2.53 44.47
N VAL A 24 -24.83 -3.14 44.37
CA VAL A 24 -25.24 -3.95 43.21
C VAL A 24 -25.69 -3.07 42.04
N ALA A 25 -26.30 -1.93 42.29
CA ALA A 25 -26.70 -1.00 41.24
C ALA A 25 -25.47 -0.31 40.58
N ARG A 26 -24.45 0.02 41.35
CA ARG A 26 -23.21 0.63 40.83
C ARG A 26 -22.42 -0.33 39.94
N GLY A 27 -22.35 -1.61 40.29
CA GLY A 27 -21.70 -2.63 39.49
C GLY A 27 -22.38 -2.84 38.11
N ARG A 28 -23.70 -2.84 38.09
CA ARG A 28 -24.46 -3.01 36.84
C ARG A 28 -24.38 -1.79 35.93
N PHE A 29 -24.37 -0.59 36.46
CA PHE A 29 -24.14 0.64 35.70
C PHE A 29 -22.70 0.71 35.16
N ALA A 30 -21.71 0.37 35.95
CA ALA A 30 -20.32 0.33 35.52
C ALA A 30 -20.10 -0.74 34.43
N SER A 31 -20.75 -1.89 34.52
CA SER A 31 -20.71 -2.94 33.51
C SER A 31 -21.38 -2.52 32.20
N LEU A 32 -22.51 -1.82 32.25
CA LEU A 32 -23.19 -1.29 31.05
C LEU A 32 -22.39 -0.20 30.36
N VAL A 33 -21.76 0.68 31.14
CA VAL A 33 -20.87 1.75 30.61
C VAL A 33 -19.62 1.13 29.97
N ALA A 34 -19.01 0.12 30.59
CA ALA A 34 -17.87 -0.57 30.05
C ALA A 34 -18.23 -1.31 28.74
N LEU A 35 -19.42 -1.93 28.68
CA LEU A 35 -19.93 -2.60 27.47
C LEU A 35 -20.20 -1.59 26.34
N ALA A 36 -20.80 -0.45 26.65
CA ALA A 36 -21.04 0.61 25.68
C ALA A 36 -19.73 1.22 25.16
N LEU A 37 -18.72 1.43 26.03
CA LEU A 37 -17.41 1.93 25.65
C LEU A 37 -16.64 0.96 24.77
N THR A 38 -16.73 -0.36 25.04
CA THR A 38 -16.14 -1.37 24.16
C THR A 38 -16.84 -1.43 22.80
N MET A 39 -18.16 -1.30 22.72
CA MET A 39 -18.86 -1.22 21.43
C MET A 39 -18.48 0.01 20.61
N LEU A 40 -18.24 1.17 21.25
CA LEU A 40 -17.75 2.38 20.57
C LEU A 40 -16.33 2.22 20.01
N LEU A 41 -15.46 1.42 20.66
CA LEU A 41 -14.08 1.18 20.19
C LEU A 41 -14.03 0.22 18.98
N PHE A 42 -15.04 -0.61 18.77
CA PHE A 42 -15.14 -1.52 17.62
C PHE A 42 -15.80 -0.89 16.38
N SER A 43 -16.44 0.27 16.49
CA SER A 43 -17.11 0.93 15.36
C SER A 43 -16.15 1.73 14.45
N GLY A 44 -14.84 1.79 14.73
CA GLY A 44 -13.86 2.61 14.00
C GLY A 44 -13.34 2.07 12.67
N CYS A 45 -13.68 0.86 12.23
CA CYS A 45 -13.10 0.25 11.03
C CYS A 45 -14.03 0.16 9.79
N ALA A 46 -15.18 0.85 9.78
CA ALA A 46 -16.17 0.72 8.71
C ALA A 46 -15.89 1.55 7.44
N GLY A 47 -14.71 2.20 7.33
CA GLY A 47 -14.37 3.09 6.20
C GLY A 47 -13.42 2.51 5.15
N TYR A 48 -12.85 1.31 5.36
CA TYR A 48 -11.95 0.70 4.38
C TYR A 48 -12.76 0.01 3.28
N ARG A 49 -12.85 0.65 2.11
CA ARG A 49 -13.27 -0.03 0.88
C ARG A 49 -12.09 -0.82 0.35
N LEU A 50 -12.12 -2.13 0.53
CA LEU A 50 -11.24 -3.08 -0.14
C LEU A 50 -11.75 -3.24 -1.59
N GLY A 51 -11.00 -2.74 -2.56
CA GLY A 51 -11.32 -2.91 -3.98
C GLY A 51 -10.99 -1.68 -4.83
N PRO A 52 -11.06 -1.83 -6.15
CA PRO A 52 -10.77 -0.75 -7.08
C PRO A 52 -11.72 0.43 -6.88
N VAL A 53 -11.19 1.65 -6.92
CA VAL A 53 -11.96 2.90 -6.72
C VAL A 53 -12.79 3.28 -7.96
N ASN A 54 -12.55 2.61 -9.09
CA ASN A 54 -13.19 2.86 -10.40
C ASN A 54 -14.55 2.17 -10.60
N GLY A 55 -15.06 1.49 -9.57
CA GLY A 55 -16.35 0.77 -9.62
C GLY A 55 -16.32 -0.57 -10.34
N LEU A 56 -15.16 -1.02 -10.84
CA LEU A 56 -14.99 -2.36 -11.42
C LEU A 56 -14.88 -3.40 -10.30
N VAL A 57 -15.33 -4.60 -10.55
CA VAL A 57 -15.06 -5.75 -9.70
C VAL A 57 -13.60 -6.17 -9.94
N ALA A 58 -12.84 -6.39 -8.88
CA ALA A 58 -11.46 -6.82 -9.00
C ALA A 58 -11.34 -8.07 -9.88
N GLY A 59 -10.47 -8.03 -10.89
CA GLY A 59 -10.26 -9.14 -11.81
C GLY A 59 -11.36 -9.35 -12.87
N GLU A 60 -12.32 -8.47 -13.02
CA GLU A 60 -13.38 -8.58 -14.04
C GLU A 60 -12.83 -8.36 -15.45
N LYS A 61 -11.91 -7.41 -15.61
CA LYS A 61 -11.26 -7.14 -16.91
C LYS A 61 -9.83 -7.63 -16.91
N SER A 62 -9.40 -8.11 -18.08
CA SER A 62 -8.02 -8.56 -18.31
C SER A 62 -7.21 -7.50 -19.04
N VAL A 63 -5.92 -7.39 -18.67
CA VAL A 63 -4.96 -6.48 -19.31
C VAL A 63 -3.88 -7.30 -20.01
N GLN A 64 -3.71 -7.03 -21.29
CA GLN A 64 -2.59 -7.49 -22.11
C GLN A 64 -1.52 -6.42 -22.14
N ILE A 65 -0.27 -6.77 -21.84
CA ILE A 65 0.87 -5.88 -21.93
C ILE A 65 1.61 -6.14 -23.23
N SER A 66 1.61 -5.15 -24.12
CA SER A 66 2.49 -5.16 -25.29
C SER A 66 3.88 -4.66 -24.90
N PRO A 67 4.95 -5.21 -25.50
CA PRO A 67 6.31 -4.73 -25.25
C PRO A 67 6.42 -3.22 -25.52
N PHE A 68 7.03 -2.49 -24.59
CA PHE A 68 7.26 -1.06 -24.75
C PHE A 68 8.34 -0.79 -25.80
N ALA A 69 8.10 0.14 -26.70
CA ALA A 69 9.10 0.61 -27.63
C ALA A 69 10.18 1.40 -26.89
N ASN A 70 11.44 1.07 -27.07
CA ASN A 70 12.55 1.77 -26.46
C ASN A 70 13.12 2.81 -27.43
N LEU A 71 12.84 4.09 -27.17
CA LEU A 71 13.38 5.23 -27.92
C LEU A 71 14.60 5.86 -27.23
N THR A 72 15.05 5.27 -26.11
CA THR A 72 16.22 5.73 -25.38
C THR A 72 17.49 5.00 -25.83
N LEU A 73 18.64 5.54 -25.46
CA LEU A 73 19.93 4.88 -25.72
C LEU A 73 20.28 3.77 -24.69
N GLN A 74 19.45 3.60 -23.66
CA GLN A 74 19.72 2.63 -22.61
C GLN A 74 19.17 1.24 -23.00
N PRO A 75 20.03 0.23 -23.16
CA PRO A 75 19.59 -1.11 -23.53
C PRO A 75 18.83 -1.80 -22.38
N ARG A 76 18.07 -2.87 -22.71
CA ARG A 76 17.36 -3.73 -21.75
C ARG A 76 16.21 -3.07 -20.96
N LEU A 77 15.87 -1.81 -21.22
CA LEU A 77 14.76 -1.13 -20.54
C LEU A 77 13.42 -1.78 -20.88
N THR A 78 13.20 -2.17 -22.13
CA THR A 78 11.96 -2.83 -22.56
C THR A 78 11.65 -4.08 -21.73
N ASP A 79 12.64 -4.96 -21.57
CA ASP A 79 12.46 -6.19 -20.81
C ASP A 79 12.22 -5.93 -19.33
N ALA A 80 13.01 -5.01 -18.74
CA ALA A 80 12.89 -4.63 -17.35
C ALA A 80 11.51 -4.02 -17.06
N VAL A 81 11.04 -3.08 -17.88
CA VAL A 81 9.74 -2.42 -17.73
C VAL A 81 8.61 -3.42 -17.93
N THR A 82 8.65 -4.24 -18.98
CA THR A 82 7.61 -5.24 -19.24
C THR A 82 7.50 -6.26 -18.11
N ALA A 83 8.63 -6.73 -17.57
CA ALA A 83 8.63 -7.68 -16.46
C ALA A 83 8.07 -7.06 -15.17
N GLN A 84 8.47 -5.82 -14.85
CA GLN A 84 7.95 -5.15 -13.65
C GLN A 84 6.48 -4.74 -13.80
N MET A 85 6.04 -4.35 -15.00
CA MET A 85 4.65 -4.05 -15.29
C MET A 85 3.74 -5.26 -15.04
N ARG A 86 4.15 -6.45 -15.55
CA ARG A 86 3.43 -7.70 -15.28
C ARG A 86 3.34 -8.02 -13.80
N LYS A 87 4.46 -7.89 -13.10
CA LYS A 87 4.53 -8.14 -11.65
C LYS A 87 3.63 -7.20 -10.86
N GLU A 88 3.63 -5.91 -11.20
CA GLU A 88 2.86 -4.92 -10.46
C GLU A 88 1.36 -5.05 -10.72
N LEU A 89 0.93 -5.31 -11.96
CA LEU A 89 -0.48 -5.61 -12.28
C LEU A 89 -0.99 -6.87 -11.57
N GLN A 90 -0.17 -7.91 -11.48
CA GLN A 90 -0.52 -9.12 -10.71
C GLN A 90 -0.63 -8.86 -9.22
N ARG A 91 0.22 -7.97 -8.69
CA ARG A 91 0.22 -7.59 -7.28
C ARG A 91 -0.97 -6.72 -6.91
N ASP A 92 -1.33 -5.79 -7.77
CA ASP A 92 -2.45 -4.87 -7.56
C ASP A 92 -3.80 -5.62 -7.57
N GLY A 93 -3.98 -6.56 -8.50
CA GLY A 93 -5.16 -7.43 -8.57
C GLY A 93 -6.43 -6.75 -9.07
N THR A 94 -6.40 -5.47 -9.43
CA THR A 94 -7.55 -4.76 -10.04
C THR A 94 -7.91 -5.37 -11.38
N TYR A 95 -6.89 -5.77 -12.15
CA TYR A 95 -7.03 -6.41 -13.46
C TYR A 95 -6.39 -7.79 -13.46
N GLN A 96 -6.95 -8.70 -14.23
CA GLN A 96 -6.27 -9.96 -14.53
C GLN A 96 -5.20 -9.75 -15.60
N LEU A 97 -4.03 -10.36 -15.43
CA LEU A 97 -3.02 -10.35 -16.49
C LEU A 97 -3.38 -11.40 -17.55
N ALA A 98 -3.60 -10.94 -18.78
CA ALA A 98 -3.81 -11.84 -19.91
C ALA A 98 -2.50 -12.55 -20.28
N SER A 99 -2.53 -13.88 -20.36
CA SER A 99 -1.38 -14.72 -20.72
C SER A 99 -1.17 -14.80 -22.22
N HIS A 100 -2.21 -14.54 -23.00
CA HIS A 100 -2.24 -14.56 -24.46
C HIS A 100 -2.72 -13.22 -24.98
N ASP A 101 -2.66 -13.02 -26.29
CA ASP A 101 -3.07 -11.78 -26.96
C ASP A 101 -4.61 -11.60 -27.03
N ASN A 102 -5.29 -11.86 -25.91
CA ASN A 102 -6.75 -11.79 -25.80
C ASN A 102 -7.24 -10.90 -24.63
N GLY A 103 -6.37 -10.05 -24.06
CA GLY A 103 -6.77 -9.13 -23.02
C GLY A 103 -7.84 -8.13 -23.44
N ASP A 104 -8.76 -7.80 -22.54
CA ASP A 104 -9.82 -6.80 -22.79
C ASP A 104 -9.26 -5.39 -22.96
N ILE A 105 -8.15 -5.12 -22.28
CA ILE A 105 -7.42 -3.86 -22.36
C ILE A 105 -6.02 -4.15 -22.89
N ILE A 106 -5.59 -3.39 -23.88
CA ILE A 106 -4.25 -3.44 -24.44
C ILE A 106 -3.45 -2.28 -23.89
N LEU A 107 -2.47 -2.58 -23.04
CA LEU A 107 -1.51 -1.62 -22.51
C LEU A 107 -0.26 -1.62 -23.38
N SER A 108 0.08 -0.49 -23.94
CA SER A 108 1.26 -0.27 -24.78
C SER A 108 1.92 1.07 -24.45
N GLY A 109 3.12 1.29 -24.92
CA GLY A 109 3.80 2.56 -24.69
C GLY A 109 5.17 2.64 -25.34
N SER A 110 5.79 3.79 -25.18
CA SER A 110 7.17 4.05 -25.59
C SER A 110 7.97 4.70 -24.48
N LEU A 111 9.19 4.23 -24.27
CA LEU A 111 10.15 4.81 -23.34
C LEU A 111 10.86 5.95 -24.07
N THR A 112 10.59 7.18 -23.67
CA THR A 112 10.99 8.37 -24.44
C THR A 112 12.25 9.03 -23.94
N SER A 113 12.53 8.93 -22.64
CA SER A 113 13.69 9.61 -22.06
C SER A 113 14.26 8.84 -20.87
N TYR A 114 15.57 8.77 -20.80
CA TYR A 114 16.35 8.26 -19.66
C TYR A 114 17.41 9.30 -19.28
N VAL A 115 17.21 9.94 -18.13
CA VAL A 115 18.05 11.04 -17.66
C VAL A 115 18.67 10.71 -16.32
N ARG A 116 19.95 11.02 -16.17
CA ARG A 116 20.69 10.99 -14.92
C ARG A 116 20.97 12.41 -14.46
N THR A 117 20.58 12.73 -13.24
CA THR A 117 20.85 14.03 -12.62
C THR A 117 21.67 13.80 -11.35
N GLU A 118 22.77 14.50 -11.21
CA GLU A 118 23.56 14.47 -9.99
C GLU A 118 22.75 15.02 -8.82
N VAL A 119 22.74 14.29 -7.70
CA VAL A 119 22.15 14.75 -6.45
C VAL A 119 23.30 15.29 -5.60
N THR A 120 23.49 16.60 -5.63
CA THR A 120 24.48 17.27 -4.80
C THR A 120 24.04 17.23 -3.35
N LEU A 121 24.57 16.33 -2.57
CA LEU A 121 24.48 16.43 -1.11
C LEU A 121 25.42 17.54 -0.64
N ALA A 122 24.93 18.36 0.29
CA ALA A 122 25.53 19.55 0.92
C ALA A 122 27.04 19.76 0.75
N ALA A 123 27.42 20.98 0.47
CA ALA A 123 28.72 21.52 0.08
C ALA A 123 29.93 21.26 1.03
N GLN A 124 29.87 20.30 1.94
CA GLN A 124 30.96 20.01 2.90
C GLN A 124 31.45 18.58 2.85
N ASP A 125 30.90 17.71 2.01
CA ASP A 125 31.39 16.32 1.92
C ASP A 125 32.17 16.15 0.62
N VAL A 126 33.48 16.39 0.71
CA VAL A 126 34.46 16.31 -0.40
C VAL A 126 34.79 14.85 -0.75
N LEU A 127 34.18 13.87 -0.07
CA LEU A 127 34.34 12.45 -0.32
C LEU A 127 33.25 11.95 -1.29
N THR A 128 33.43 12.21 -2.58
CA THR A 128 33.07 11.38 -3.76
C THR A 128 31.92 10.39 -3.63
N VAL A 129 30.87 10.65 -2.89
CA VAL A 129 29.64 9.86 -3.03
C VAL A 129 28.85 10.47 -4.19
N ARG A 130 28.97 9.87 -5.37
CA ARG A 130 28.21 10.29 -6.56
C ARG A 130 26.87 9.57 -6.55
N ASP A 131 25.92 10.16 -5.87
CA ASP A 131 24.54 9.71 -5.96
C ASP A 131 23.87 10.42 -7.15
N PHE A 132 23.27 9.63 -8.02
CA PHE A 132 22.50 10.14 -9.16
C PHE A 132 21.04 9.80 -8.97
N ARG A 133 20.18 10.75 -9.33
CA ARG A 133 18.75 10.44 -9.58
C ARG A 133 18.62 10.06 -11.04
N VAL A 134 18.09 8.85 -11.27
CA VAL A 134 17.75 8.39 -12.61
C VAL A 134 16.24 8.53 -12.79
N THR A 135 15.84 9.17 -13.87
CA THR A 135 14.44 9.36 -14.24
C THR A 135 14.18 8.72 -15.60
N LEU A 136 13.19 7.87 -15.67
CA LEU A 136 12.67 7.25 -16.90
C LEU A 136 11.30 7.84 -17.21
N THR A 137 11.16 8.36 -18.43
CA THR A 137 9.89 8.87 -18.93
C THR A 137 9.32 7.93 -19.98
N ALA A 138 8.05 7.60 -19.85
CA ALA A 138 7.33 6.78 -20.81
C ALA A 138 6.02 7.48 -21.24
N HIS A 139 5.69 7.37 -22.50
CA HIS A 139 4.35 7.66 -23.00
C HIS A 139 3.56 6.36 -23.01
N VAL A 140 2.48 6.32 -22.26
CA VAL A 140 1.70 5.10 -21.99
C VAL A 140 0.29 5.27 -22.55
N THR A 141 -0.16 4.27 -23.29
CA THR A 141 -1.52 4.22 -23.84
C THR A 141 -2.18 2.90 -23.43
N ALA A 142 -3.43 2.98 -23.01
CA ALA A 142 -4.26 1.80 -22.81
C ALA A 142 -5.54 1.95 -23.61
N ARG A 143 -5.91 0.89 -24.35
CA ARG A 143 -7.10 0.85 -25.21
C ARG A 143 -7.96 -0.36 -24.88
N GLU A 144 -9.26 -0.14 -24.82
CA GLU A 144 -10.20 -1.24 -24.73
C GLU A 144 -10.30 -1.95 -26.10
N ARG A 145 -10.11 -3.26 -26.09
CA ARG A 145 -10.07 -4.06 -27.35
C ARG A 145 -11.42 -4.04 -28.09
N SER A 146 -12.52 -4.15 -27.34
CA SER A 146 -13.86 -4.27 -27.92
C SER A 146 -14.34 -3.01 -28.64
N SER A 147 -14.10 -1.86 -28.05
CA SER A 147 -14.56 -0.55 -28.55
C SER A 147 -13.49 0.24 -29.30
N GLY A 148 -12.21 -0.12 -29.14
CA GLY A 148 -11.07 0.66 -29.57
C GLY A 148 -10.89 1.98 -28.80
N LYS A 149 -11.73 2.22 -27.78
CA LYS A 149 -11.67 3.43 -26.98
C LYS A 149 -10.35 3.50 -26.21
N GLU A 150 -9.71 4.65 -26.29
CA GLU A 150 -8.54 4.96 -25.50
C GLU A 150 -8.97 5.31 -24.06
N ILE A 151 -8.50 4.54 -23.10
CA ILE A 151 -8.85 4.69 -21.69
C ILE A 151 -7.72 5.34 -20.88
N LEU A 152 -6.50 5.33 -21.40
CA LEU A 152 -5.35 6.03 -20.82
C LEU A 152 -4.44 6.51 -21.94
N ASN A 153 -4.01 7.76 -21.87
CA ASN A 153 -3.01 8.33 -22.77
C ASN A 153 -2.26 9.40 -22.01
N GLN A 154 -1.16 9.02 -21.35
CA GLN A 154 -0.43 9.93 -20.47
C GLN A 154 1.08 9.69 -20.52
N ILE A 155 1.80 10.76 -20.19
CA ILE A 155 3.24 10.69 -19.92
C ILE A 155 3.42 10.34 -18.44
N VAL A 156 4.12 9.24 -18.18
CA VAL A 156 4.37 8.72 -16.83
C VAL A 156 5.86 8.68 -16.60
N THR A 157 6.30 9.05 -15.40
CA THR A 157 7.69 9.00 -15.00
C THR A 157 7.91 8.00 -13.86
N GLY A 158 9.05 7.31 -13.89
CA GLY A 158 9.58 6.57 -12.77
C GLY A 158 10.96 7.10 -12.41
N HIS A 159 11.35 7.00 -11.15
CA HIS A 159 12.65 7.45 -10.69
C HIS A 159 13.26 6.50 -9.66
N THR A 160 14.58 6.51 -9.59
CA THR A 160 15.33 5.80 -8.55
C THR A 160 16.62 6.54 -8.24
N LEU A 161 17.19 6.24 -7.08
CA LEU A 161 18.53 6.71 -6.74
C LEU A 161 19.55 5.65 -7.13
N LEU A 162 20.60 6.11 -7.78
CA LEU A 162 21.76 5.33 -8.19
C LEU A 162 22.95 5.78 -7.36
N ARG A 163 23.51 4.89 -6.57
CA ARG A 163 24.77 5.13 -5.87
C ARG A 163 25.90 4.46 -6.63
N VAL A 164 26.84 5.29 -7.13
CA VAL A 164 28.02 4.80 -7.84
C VAL A 164 29.08 4.40 -6.82
N GLY A 165 29.32 3.08 -6.72
CA GLY A 165 30.44 2.54 -5.96
C GLY A 165 31.69 2.45 -6.81
N ASN A 166 32.15 1.25 -7.10
CA ASN A 166 33.38 1.02 -7.85
C ASN A 166 33.22 1.24 -9.36
N ASP A 167 32.04 0.98 -9.92
CA ASP A 167 31.76 1.20 -11.33
C ASP A 167 30.30 1.62 -11.60
N LEU A 168 30.13 2.52 -12.55
CA LEU A 168 28.81 3.01 -12.98
C LEU A 168 27.97 1.92 -13.68
N PRO A 169 28.53 1.10 -14.61
CA PRO A 169 27.74 0.09 -15.29
C PRO A 169 27.10 -0.95 -14.37
N SER A 170 27.77 -1.36 -13.30
CA SER A 170 27.20 -2.28 -12.33
C SER A 170 26.10 -1.63 -11.49
N ALA A 171 26.32 -0.40 -11.07
CA ALA A 171 25.31 0.38 -10.35
C ALA A 171 24.04 0.59 -11.20
N GLU A 172 24.19 0.91 -12.48
CA GLU A 172 23.06 1.03 -13.42
C GLU A 172 22.29 -0.28 -13.58
N ARG A 173 22.97 -1.41 -13.78
CA ARG A 173 22.31 -2.71 -13.89
C ARG A 173 21.47 -3.06 -12.66
N GLN A 174 21.92 -2.66 -11.46
CA GLN A 174 21.18 -2.87 -10.22
C GLN A 174 20.00 -1.88 -10.07
N ALA A 175 20.12 -0.68 -10.60
CA ALA A 175 19.10 0.36 -10.54
C ALA A 175 17.94 0.14 -11.53
N LEU A 176 18.20 -0.50 -12.70
CA LEU A 176 17.20 -0.69 -13.75
C LEU A 176 15.91 -1.37 -13.26
N PRO A 177 15.93 -2.48 -12.51
CA PRO A 177 14.69 -3.08 -12.02
C PRO A 177 13.94 -2.22 -11.01
N LEU A 178 14.64 -1.40 -10.22
CA LEU A 178 14.01 -0.48 -9.27
C LEU A 178 13.33 0.67 -10.00
N LEU A 179 14.00 1.23 -11.00
CA LEU A 179 13.46 2.27 -11.88
C LEU A 179 12.22 1.80 -12.63
N ALA A 180 12.30 0.61 -13.22
CA ALA A 180 11.18 -0.02 -13.92
C ALA A 180 10.01 -0.33 -12.98
N ASN A 181 10.28 -0.72 -11.73
CA ASN A 181 9.26 -0.96 -10.72
C ASN A 181 8.52 0.33 -10.35
N ASP A 182 9.24 1.44 -10.14
CA ASP A 182 8.61 2.72 -9.82
C ASP A 182 7.71 3.21 -10.97
N LEU A 183 8.19 3.12 -12.22
CA LEU A 183 7.37 3.41 -13.40
C LEU A 183 6.12 2.51 -13.47
N ALA A 184 6.29 1.20 -13.24
CA ALA A 184 5.20 0.24 -13.29
C ALA A 184 4.12 0.52 -12.23
N ARG A 185 4.52 0.89 -11.02
CA ARG A 185 3.59 1.28 -9.95
C ARG A 185 2.77 2.51 -10.34
N ASN A 186 3.43 3.53 -10.89
CA ASN A 186 2.75 4.76 -11.31
C ASN A 186 1.76 4.50 -12.44
N VAL A 187 2.10 3.67 -13.43
CA VAL A 187 1.20 3.27 -14.51
C VAL A 187 0.03 2.44 -13.98
N THR A 188 0.29 1.47 -13.12
CA THR A 188 -0.75 0.61 -12.53
C THR A 188 -1.73 1.43 -11.70
N ALA A 189 -1.24 2.39 -10.90
CA ALA A 189 -2.08 3.30 -10.12
C ALA A 189 -3.02 4.13 -11.02
N LEU A 190 -2.50 4.70 -12.12
CA LEU A 190 -3.32 5.44 -13.09
C LEU A 190 -4.40 4.58 -13.74
N LEU A 191 -4.06 3.32 -14.08
CA LEU A 191 -5.02 2.35 -14.62
C LEU A 191 -6.09 2.00 -13.58
N ALA A 192 -5.71 1.78 -12.33
CA ALA A 192 -6.62 1.38 -11.25
C ALA A 192 -7.54 2.53 -10.81
N GLU A 193 -7.08 3.79 -10.87
CA GLU A 193 -7.89 4.94 -10.51
C GLU A 193 -9.06 5.18 -11.46
N GLY A 194 -8.97 4.77 -12.73
CA GLY A 194 -10.06 4.87 -13.70
C GLY A 194 -10.55 6.27 -13.99
N LYS A 195 -9.72 7.27 -13.77
CA LYS A 195 -10.03 8.69 -14.07
C LYS A 195 -9.59 9.05 -15.49
N TRP A 196 -10.33 8.59 -16.46
CA TRP A 196 -10.12 8.89 -17.88
C TRP A 196 -11.40 9.35 -18.56
#